data_3a0a1280278779cdf4f5e87de0b97a02
#
_entry.id   3a0a1280278779cdf4f5e87de0b97a02
#
_cell.length_a   1.000
_cell.length_b   1.000
_cell.length_c   1.000
_cell.angle_alpha   90.00
_cell.angle_beta   90.00
_cell.angle_gamma   90.00
#
_symmetry.space_group_name_H-M   'P 1'
#
loop_
_entity.id
_entity.type
_entity.pdbx_description
1 polymer ?
#
loop_
_entity_poly.entity_id
_entity_poly.type
_entity_poly.pdbx_seq_one_letter_code
_entity_poly.pdbx_strand_id
1 'polypeptide(L)'
;MNTVHKRIIDAILEKEKQECPGTLDLLGIYGSVSTGDVHEHSDLDLLVLINDSKGYILSKSFILDDEEIGYDIYCTNWEMLENDAKCGHAHLSKLMDSEVVYIRDESVTKRLEGLKDQAGNILGSEKRFETIANIREELCKIYGHAFLAENIGQLRCWAAYMINLCLDAVMLWNGNYYKRGIKRTFEELKGLDVPSDFEANIMNIVQAKDYTELGNALGLLFKSVMLFTERKTEKNAPSKESLAGSYEEMFSNWKNKMPEATERGDVFSSFMNLSSLQYMFEGIGSENNISGFNVMEEFDAANLAKNAQIFDKALEDYLQEYVKLGMEPVRYDDVDNFVKDYFDKTF
;
A
#
# COMPACT_ATOMS: atom_id res chain seq x y z
N MET A 1 -31.08 17.96 -10.34
CA MET A 1 -31.39 16.91 -11.32
C MET A 1 -32.22 17.53 -12.45
N ASN A 2 -31.82 17.33 -13.71
CA ASN A 2 -32.52 17.87 -14.90
C ASN A 2 -33.62 16.91 -15.39
N THR A 3 -34.39 17.32 -16.42
CA THR A 3 -35.51 16.55 -16.98
C THR A 3 -35.05 15.24 -17.62
N VAL A 4 -33.85 15.21 -18.25
CA VAL A 4 -33.28 14.03 -18.91
C VAL A 4 -32.92 12.97 -17.86
N HIS A 5 -32.23 13.36 -16.80
CA HIS A 5 -31.87 12.47 -15.70
C HIS A 5 -33.12 11.82 -15.08
N LYS A 6 -34.18 12.59 -14.87
CA LYS A 6 -35.43 12.05 -14.33
C LYS A 6 -36.04 11.02 -15.26
N ARG A 7 -36.06 11.27 -16.60
CA ARG A 7 -36.57 10.32 -17.59
C ARG A 7 -35.76 9.04 -17.64
N ILE A 8 -34.43 9.12 -17.48
CA ILE A 8 -33.56 7.92 -17.40
C ILE A 8 -33.92 7.08 -16.18
N ILE A 9 -34.07 7.71 -15.02
CA ILE A 9 -34.44 7.03 -13.77
C ILE A 9 -35.84 6.38 -13.91
N ASP A 10 -36.84 7.12 -14.43
CA ASP A 10 -38.19 6.60 -14.63
C ASP A 10 -38.18 5.40 -15.60
N ALA A 11 -37.34 5.45 -16.65
CA ALA A 11 -37.19 4.34 -17.62
C ALA A 11 -36.57 3.09 -16.99
N ILE A 12 -35.58 3.23 -16.09
CA ILE A 12 -34.99 2.11 -15.34
C ILE A 12 -36.05 1.45 -14.46
N LEU A 13 -36.79 2.24 -13.69
CA LEU A 13 -37.85 1.74 -12.80
C LEU A 13 -38.99 1.06 -13.57
N GLU A 14 -39.38 1.60 -14.73
CA GLU A 14 -40.41 1.00 -15.55
C GLU A 14 -39.93 -0.30 -16.20
N LYS A 15 -38.69 -0.34 -16.70
CA LYS A 15 -38.08 -1.55 -17.26
C LYS A 15 -37.95 -2.65 -16.23
N GLU A 16 -37.58 -2.32 -15.00
CA GLU A 16 -37.54 -3.28 -13.89
C GLU A 16 -38.89 -3.95 -13.68
N LYS A 17 -39.97 -3.17 -13.60
CA LYS A 17 -41.33 -3.71 -13.42
C LYS A 17 -41.79 -4.62 -14.56
N GLN A 18 -41.38 -4.32 -15.78
CA GLN A 18 -41.83 -5.06 -16.99
C GLN A 18 -40.98 -6.30 -17.26
N GLU A 19 -39.65 -6.22 -17.14
CA GLU A 19 -38.73 -7.24 -17.62
C GLU A 19 -38.04 -8.06 -16.52
N CYS A 20 -37.87 -7.50 -15.34
CA CYS A 20 -37.15 -8.18 -14.24
C CYS A 20 -37.71 -7.80 -12.85
N PRO A 21 -39.01 -7.95 -12.60
CA PRO A 21 -39.64 -7.45 -11.39
C PRO A 21 -39.02 -8.04 -10.11
N GLY A 22 -38.75 -7.16 -9.15
CA GLY A 22 -38.16 -7.50 -7.83
C GLY A 22 -36.66 -7.73 -7.83
N THR A 23 -35.96 -7.46 -8.95
CA THR A 23 -34.50 -7.63 -9.01
C THR A 23 -33.73 -6.36 -8.62
N LEU A 24 -34.37 -5.18 -8.62
CA LEU A 24 -33.77 -3.93 -8.20
C LEU A 24 -33.99 -3.71 -6.69
N ASP A 25 -32.92 -3.68 -5.93
CA ASP A 25 -32.96 -3.39 -4.49
C ASP A 25 -32.93 -1.89 -4.22
N LEU A 26 -32.09 -1.16 -4.94
CA LEU A 26 -31.89 0.26 -4.71
C LEU A 26 -31.47 0.97 -6.01
N LEU A 27 -31.96 2.19 -6.17
CA LEU A 27 -31.45 3.15 -7.15
C LEU A 27 -31.03 4.42 -6.42
N GLY A 28 -29.79 4.81 -6.56
CA GLY A 28 -29.20 6.00 -5.93
C GLY A 28 -28.45 6.85 -6.94
N ILE A 29 -28.34 8.14 -6.67
CA ILE A 29 -27.56 9.11 -7.46
C ILE A 29 -26.30 9.47 -6.65
N TYR A 30 -25.13 9.44 -7.28
CA TYR A 30 -23.89 9.90 -6.68
C TYR A 30 -23.09 10.78 -7.67
N GLY A 31 -21.82 11.06 -7.40
CA GLY A 31 -20.97 11.82 -8.29
C GLY A 31 -21.35 13.30 -8.42
N SER A 32 -21.17 13.87 -9.62
CA SER A 32 -21.31 15.31 -9.87
C SER A 32 -22.71 15.86 -9.58
N VAL A 33 -23.74 15.09 -9.87
CA VAL A 33 -25.15 15.50 -9.68
C VAL A 33 -25.49 15.59 -8.19
N SER A 34 -25.03 14.61 -7.39
CA SER A 34 -25.27 14.62 -5.94
C SER A 34 -24.44 15.69 -5.22
N THR A 35 -23.20 15.93 -5.64
CA THR A 35 -22.32 16.92 -5.00
C THR A 35 -22.53 18.35 -5.48
N GLY A 36 -23.39 18.58 -6.47
CA GLY A 36 -23.61 19.88 -7.08
C GLY A 36 -22.46 20.40 -7.96
N ASP A 37 -21.50 19.52 -8.32
CA ASP A 37 -20.33 19.84 -9.16
C ASP A 37 -20.59 19.59 -10.67
N VAL A 38 -21.82 19.89 -11.08
CA VAL A 38 -22.35 19.66 -12.44
C VAL A 38 -21.80 20.71 -13.42
N HIS A 39 -21.42 20.26 -14.63
CA HIS A 39 -21.16 21.10 -15.79
C HIS A 39 -22.05 20.66 -16.99
N GLU A 40 -22.00 21.37 -18.11
CA GLU A 40 -22.86 21.13 -19.26
C GLU A 40 -22.77 19.72 -19.87
N HIS A 41 -21.61 19.06 -19.72
CA HIS A 41 -21.36 17.70 -20.21
C HIS A 41 -21.32 16.64 -19.08
N SER A 42 -21.87 16.95 -17.91
CA SER A 42 -21.96 15.96 -16.84
C SER A 42 -23.01 14.92 -17.15
N ASP A 43 -22.62 13.65 -17.07
CA ASP A 43 -23.50 12.49 -17.12
C ASP A 43 -24.23 12.28 -15.79
N LEU A 44 -24.90 11.15 -15.65
CA LEU A 44 -25.65 10.75 -14.46
C LEU A 44 -25.01 9.49 -13.85
N ASP A 45 -24.29 9.67 -12.75
CA ASP A 45 -23.75 8.56 -11.99
C ASP A 45 -24.82 7.88 -11.14
N LEU A 46 -25.11 6.60 -11.40
CA LEU A 46 -26.15 5.83 -10.73
C LEU A 46 -25.60 4.61 -9.98
N LEU A 47 -26.03 4.45 -8.74
CA LEU A 47 -25.95 3.17 -8.03
C LEU A 47 -27.23 2.38 -8.35
N VAL A 48 -27.16 1.45 -9.31
CA VAL A 48 -28.24 0.51 -9.66
C VAL A 48 -27.93 -0.80 -8.96
N LEU A 49 -28.45 -0.99 -7.75
CA LEU A 49 -28.13 -2.17 -6.93
C LEU A 49 -29.13 -3.28 -7.18
N ILE A 50 -28.65 -4.39 -7.72
CA ILE A 50 -29.45 -5.58 -8.03
C ILE A 50 -29.18 -6.72 -7.05
N ASN A 51 -30.20 -7.55 -6.84
CA ASN A 51 -30.12 -8.74 -5.97
C ASN A 51 -30.10 -10.07 -6.74
N ASP A 52 -30.38 -10.03 -8.03
CA ASP A 52 -30.41 -11.21 -8.92
C ASP A 52 -29.76 -10.86 -10.27
N SER A 53 -29.09 -11.84 -10.86
CA SER A 53 -28.41 -11.67 -12.16
C SER A 53 -29.32 -11.25 -13.31
N LYS A 54 -30.63 -11.54 -13.23
CA LYS A 54 -31.63 -11.06 -14.22
C LYS A 54 -31.69 -9.54 -14.25
N GLY A 55 -31.37 -8.86 -13.14
CA GLY A 55 -31.32 -7.41 -13.07
C GLY A 55 -30.27 -6.76 -13.97
N TYR A 56 -29.27 -7.51 -14.44
CA TYR A 56 -28.28 -6.97 -15.41
C TYR A 56 -28.89 -6.53 -16.74
N ILE A 57 -30.13 -6.92 -17.06
CA ILE A 57 -30.87 -6.40 -18.22
C ILE A 57 -31.12 -4.88 -18.12
N LEU A 58 -31.04 -4.31 -16.92
CA LEU A 58 -31.14 -2.86 -16.69
C LEU A 58 -29.90 -2.10 -17.17
N SER A 59 -28.75 -2.76 -17.29
CA SER A 59 -27.52 -2.11 -17.76
C SER A 59 -27.64 -1.65 -19.19
N LYS A 60 -27.19 -0.43 -19.47
CA LYS A 60 -27.17 0.14 -20.83
C LYS A 60 -26.23 1.33 -20.92
N SER A 61 -25.27 1.26 -21.82
CA SER A 61 -24.49 2.42 -22.25
C SER A 61 -25.08 2.99 -23.54
N PHE A 62 -25.24 4.31 -23.61
CA PHE A 62 -25.82 4.98 -24.80
C PHE A 62 -25.35 6.45 -24.85
N ILE A 63 -25.55 7.07 -26.02
CA ILE A 63 -25.26 8.47 -26.27
C ILE A 63 -26.57 9.18 -26.61
N LEU A 64 -26.81 10.35 -26.04
CA LEU A 64 -27.88 11.25 -26.47
C LEU A 64 -27.30 12.27 -27.43
N ASP A 65 -27.63 12.13 -28.71
CA ASP A 65 -27.09 12.96 -29.81
C ASP A 65 -27.40 14.47 -29.64
N ASP A 66 -28.58 14.78 -29.12
CA ASP A 66 -29.03 16.16 -28.92
C ASP A 66 -28.17 16.92 -27.89
N GLU A 67 -27.54 16.21 -26.94
CA GLU A 67 -26.72 16.76 -25.88
C GLU A 67 -25.24 16.43 -26.05
N GLU A 68 -24.91 15.52 -26.96
CA GLU A 68 -23.57 14.91 -27.13
C GLU A 68 -23.02 14.32 -25.82
N ILE A 69 -23.92 13.80 -24.96
CA ILE A 69 -23.56 13.22 -23.66
C ILE A 69 -23.72 11.70 -23.68
N GLY A 70 -22.69 10.99 -23.27
CA GLY A 70 -22.73 9.54 -23.03
C GLY A 70 -23.25 9.24 -21.62
N TYR A 71 -24.11 8.23 -21.53
CA TYR A 71 -24.62 7.72 -20.26
C TYR A 71 -24.27 6.25 -20.11
N ASP A 72 -23.85 5.84 -18.92
CA ASP A 72 -23.55 4.47 -18.57
C ASP A 72 -24.37 4.01 -17.36
N ILE A 73 -25.42 3.23 -17.62
CA ILE A 73 -26.22 2.58 -16.59
C ILE A 73 -25.54 1.26 -16.24
N TYR A 74 -24.75 1.26 -15.18
CA TYR A 74 -24.02 0.11 -14.69
C TYR A 74 -24.69 -0.50 -13.47
N CYS A 75 -25.00 -1.82 -13.52
CA CYS A 75 -25.58 -2.52 -12.38
C CYS A 75 -24.48 -2.99 -11.41
N THR A 76 -24.67 -2.66 -10.16
CA THR A 76 -23.88 -3.11 -9.01
C THR A 76 -24.64 -4.21 -8.28
N ASN A 77 -23.98 -5.29 -7.87
CA ASN A 77 -24.57 -6.29 -6.97
C ASN A 77 -24.07 -6.07 -5.53
N TRP A 78 -24.65 -6.81 -4.58
CA TRP A 78 -24.28 -6.71 -3.18
C TRP A 78 -22.83 -7.08 -2.90
N GLU A 79 -22.27 -8.08 -3.56
CA GLU A 79 -20.89 -8.50 -3.39
C GLU A 79 -19.90 -7.36 -3.74
N MET A 80 -20.19 -6.63 -4.82
CA MET A 80 -19.39 -5.46 -5.22
C MET A 80 -19.45 -4.36 -4.16
N LEU A 81 -20.64 -4.09 -3.63
CA LEU A 81 -20.83 -3.06 -2.61
C LEU A 81 -20.21 -3.47 -1.25
N GLU A 82 -20.25 -4.76 -0.92
CA GLU A 82 -19.55 -5.34 0.25
C GLU A 82 -18.04 -5.25 0.11
N ASN A 83 -17.51 -5.35 -1.11
CA ASN A 83 -16.09 -5.13 -1.37
C ASN A 83 -15.71 -3.66 -1.22
N ASP A 84 -16.55 -2.71 -1.68
CA ASP A 84 -16.35 -1.28 -1.40
C ASP A 84 -16.31 -1.02 0.11
N ALA A 85 -17.20 -1.65 0.90
CA ALA A 85 -17.25 -1.51 2.35
C ALA A 85 -16.02 -2.02 3.11
N LYS A 86 -15.13 -2.79 2.46
CA LYS A 86 -13.83 -3.20 3.00
C LYS A 86 -12.75 -2.12 2.85
N CYS A 87 -13.07 -1.01 2.20
CA CYS A 87 -12.17 0.13 1.97
C CYS A 87 -10.85 -0.27 1.30
N GLY A 88 -10.87 -1.19 0.32
CA GLY A 88 -9.69 -1.58 -0.47
C GLY A 88 -9.12 -0.46 -1.34
N HIS A 89 -9.86 0.64 -1.49
CA HIS A 89 -9.51 1.88 -2.17
C HIS A 89 -10.27 3.06 -1.51
N ALA A 90 -9.93 4.29 -1.89
CA ALA A 90 -10.55 5.49 -1.32
C ALA A 90 -11.77 6.03 -2.12
N HIS A 91 -12.18 5.37 -3.21
CA HIS A 91 -13.33 5.80 -4.03
C HIS A 91 -14.63 5.19 -3.51
N LEU A 92 -15.14 5.68 -2.38
CA LEU A 92 -16.29 5.10 -1.67
C LEU A 92 -17.59 5.89 -1.82
N SER A 93 -17.61 7.01 -2.58
CA SER A 93 -18.77 7.89 -2.70
C SER A 93 -20.04 7.17 -3.17
N LYS A 94 -19.91 6.19 -4.05
CA LYS A 94 -21.02 5.34 -4.50
C LYS A 94 -21.72 4.63 -3.33
N LEU A 95 -20.96 4.08 -2.38
CA LEU A 95 -21.50 3.46 -1.18
C LEU A 95 -21.95 4.49 -0.16
N MET A 96 -21.09 5.47 0.15
CA MET A 96 -21.24 6.35 1.30
C MET A 96 -22.23 7.50 1.07
N ASP A 97 -22.22 8.08 -0.13
CA ASP A 97 -22.87 9.36 -0.41
C ASP A 97 -24.03 9.26 -1.42
N SER A 98 -24.40 8.06 -1.92
CA SER A 98 -25.52 7.93 -2.86
C SER A 98 -26.81 8.46 -2.25
N GLU A 99 -27.44 9.43 -2.93
CA GLU A 99 -28.77 9.92 -2.64
C GLU A 99 -29.80 8.90 -3.17
N VAL A 100 -30.51 8.24 -2.25
CA VAL A 100 -31.44 7.16 -2.59
C VAL A 100 -32.70 7.73 -3.23
N VAL A 101 -33.01 7.34 -4.45
CA VAL A 101 -34.23 7.73 -5.18
C VAL A 101 -35.28 6.61 -5.24
N TYR A 102 -34.84 5.35 -5.08
CA TYR A 102 -35.70 4.18 -4.93
C TYR A 102 -35.06 3.17 -4.00
N ILE A 103 -35.84 2.56 -3.15
CA ILE A 103 -35.46 1.45 -2.31
C ILE A 103 -36.61 0.46 -2.20
N ARG A 104 -36.30 -0.84 -2.34
CA ARG A 104 -37.31 -1.89 -2.40
C ARG A 104 -38.04 -2.06 -1.05
N ASP A 105 -37.30 -2.15 0.03
CA ASP A 105 -37.85 -2.37 1.37
C ASP A 105 -36.86 -1.99 2.48
N GLU A 106 -37.34 -2.08 3.73
CA GLU A 106 -36.58 -1.72 4.94
C GLU A 106 -35.35 -2.64 5.17
N SER A 107 -35.36 -3.91 4.68
CA SER A 107 -34.23 -4.82 4.83
C SER A 107 -33.06 -4.37 3.98
N VAL A 108 -33.32 -3.81 2.81
CA VAL A 108 -32.31 -3.21 1.92
C VAL A 108 -31.67 -1.99 2.60
N THR A 109 -32.50 -1.13 3.22
CA THR A 109 -32.02 0.03 3.98
C THR A 109 -31.04 -0.41 5.07
N LYS A 110 -31.46 -1.35 5.92
CA LYS A 110 -30.63 -1.86 7.03
C LYS A 110 -29.31 -2.46 6.55
N ARG A 111 -29.34 -3.20 5.43
CA ARG A 111 -28.11 -3.79 4.86
C ARG A 111 -27.16 -2.71 4.35
N LEU A 112 -27.68 -1.70 3.64
CA LEU A 112 -26.89 -0.57 3.16
C LEU A 112 -26.25 0.21 4.30
N GLU A 113 -27.03 0.54 5.33
CA GLU A 113 -26.54 1.23 6.54
C GLU A 113 -25.44 0.41 7.23
N GLY A 114 -25.62 -0.91 7.35
CA GLY A 114 -24.60 -1.81 7.89
C GLY A 114 -23.27 -1.78 7.10
N LEU A 115 -23.33 -1.67 5.77
CA LEU A 115 -22.12 -1.53 4.94
C LEU A 115 -21.48 -0.14 5.11
N LYS A 116 -22.26 0.92 5.20
CA LYS A 116 -21.76 2.28 5.49
C LYS A 116 -21.08 2.34 6.87
N ASP A 117 -21.68 1.74 7.87
CA ASP A 117 -21.11 1.64 9.21
C ASP A 117 -19.80 0.83 9.22
N GLN A 118 -19.75 -0.27 8.46
CA GLN A 118 -18.53 -1.06 8.30
C GLN A 118 -17.40 -0.21 7.70
N ALA A 119 -17.66 0.47 6.59
CA ALA A 119 -16.67 1.34 5.95
C ALA A 119 -16.23 2.47 6.90
N GLY A 120 -17.18 3.15 7.56
CA GLY A 120 -16.90 4.18 8.54
C GLY A 120 -16.04 3.71 9.70
N ASN A 121 -16.30 2.49 10.21
CA ASN A 121 -15.53 1.89 11.28
C ASN A 121 -14.09 1.54 10.83
N ILE A 122 -13.89 1.09 9.58
CA ILE A 122 -12.55 0.84 9.04
C ILE A 122 -11.79 2.17 8.92
N LEU A 123 -12.39 3.17 8.28
CA LEU A 123 -11.78 4.49 8.10
C LEU A 123 -11.43 5.16 9.42
N GLY A 124 -12.30 5.07 10.43
CA GLY A 124 -12.13 5.68 11.75
C GLY A 124 -11.22 4.90 12.72
N SER A 125 -10.66 3.74 12.34
CA SER A 125 -9.89 2.88 13.23
C SER A 125 -8.52 2.50 12.66
N GLU A 126 -7.72 1.78 13.47
CA GLU A 126 -6.42 1.22 13.05
C GLU A 126 -6.53 0.19 11.90
N LYS A 127 -7.73 -0.34 11.64
CA LYS A 127 -7.95 -1.32 10.56
C LYS A 127 -7.61 -0.78 9.17
N ARG A 128 -7.75 0.54 8.94
CA ARG A 128 -7.36 1.16 7.67
C ARG A 128 -5.88 0.95 7.33
N PHE A 129 -5.01 0.76 8.33
CA PHE A 129 -3.58 0.54 8.09
C PHE A 129 -3.27 -0.84 7.51
N GLU A 130 -4.16 -1.83 7.67
CA GLU A 130 -4.05 -3.13 6.97
C GLU A 130 -4.25 -2.93 5.47
N THR A 131 -5.25 -2.14 5.08
CA THR A 131 -5.46 -1.77 3.67
C THR A 131 -4.26 -0.98 3.12
N ILE A 132 -3.75 -0.02 3.88
CA ILE A 132 -2.58 0.76 3.46
C ILE A 132 -1.35 -0.14 3.28
N ALA A 133 -1.14 -1.14 4.15
CA ALA A 133 -0.08 -2.12 3.99
C ALA A 133 -0.20 -2.89 2.66
N ASN A 134 -1.41 -3.35 2.31
CA ASN A 134 -1.67 -4.01 1.04
C ASN A 134 -1.42 -3.08 -0.17
N ILE A 135 -1.83 -1.82 -0.07
CA ILE A 135 -1.54 -0.81 -1.12
C ILE A 135 -0.03 -0.60 -1.26
N ARG A 136 0.72 -0.55 -0.16
CA ARG A 136 2.19 -0.43 -0.18
C ARG A 136 2.86 -1.62 -0.90
N GLU A 137 2.40 -2.84 -0.66
CA GLU A 137 2.87 -4.02 -1.39
C GLU A 137 2.58 -3.92 -2.89
N GLU A 138 1.37 -3.48 -3.25
CA GLU A 138 1.00 -3.29 -4.64
C GLU A 138 1.81 -2.16 -5.29
N LEU A 139 2.08 -1.06 -4.59
CA LEU A 139 2.98 0.00 -5.05
C LEU A 139 4.38 -0.53 -5.38
N CYS A 140 4.93 -1.43 -4.57
CA CYS A 140 6.22 -2.07 -4.87
C CYS A 140 6.18 -2.90 -6.15
N LYS A 141 5.10 -3.67 -6.38
CA LYS A 141 4.91 -4.47 -7.61
C LYS A 141 4.77 -3.55 -8.84
N ILE A 142 3.94 -2.51 -8.74
CA ILE A 142 3.73 -1.55 -9.84
C ILE A 142 5.01 -0.79 -10.16
N TYR A 143 5.80 -0.42 -9.15
CA TYR A 143 7.11 0.19 -9.38
C TYR A 143 8.06 -0.75 -10.13
N GLY A 144 8.05 -2.04 -9.78
CA GLY A 144 8.80 -3.08 -10.51
C GLY A 144 8.33 -3.21 -11.97
N HIS A 145 7.02 -3.21 -12.24
CA HIS A 145 6.48 -3.22 -13.61
C HIS A 145 6.83 -1.94 -14.38
N ALA A 146 6.79 -0.79 -13.73
CA ALA A 146 7.20 0.49 -14.34
C ALA A 146 8.68 0.47 -14.74
N PHE A 147 9.54 -0.12 -13.91
CA PHE A 147 10.96 -0.29 -14.23
C PHE A 147 11.21 -1.22 -15.45
N LEU A 148 10.32 -2.18 -15.70
CA LEU A 148 10.38 -3.10 -16.83
C LEU A 148 9.66 -2.59 -18.09
N ALA A 149 9.09 -1.38 -18.08
CA ALA A 149 8.39 -0.82 -19.21
C ALA A 149 9.35 -0.58 -20.40
N GLU A 150 8.97 -1.05 -21.58
CA GLU A 150 9.82 -0.99 -22.78
C GLU A 150 9.78 0.36 -23.49
N ASN A 151 8.75 1.16 -23.23
CA ASN A 151 8.56 2.46 -23.86
C ASN A 151 7.79 3.42 -22.96
N ILE A 152 7.82 4.71 -23.31
CA ILE A 152 7.18 5.76 -22.52
C ILE A 152 5.65 5.59 -22.39
N GLY A 153 4.98 4.98 -23.39
CA GLY A 153 3.54 4.73 -23.34
C GLY A 153 3.18 3.73 -22.25
N GLN A 154 3.89 2.59 -22.19
CA GLN A 154 3.74 1.61 -21.11
C GLN A 154 4.08 2.22 -19.76
N LEU A 155 5.18 2.98 -19.68
CA LEU A 155 5.58 3.64 -18.44
C LEU A 155 4.50 4.63 -17.94
N ARG A 156 3.86 5.39 -18.84
CA ARG A 156 2.75 6.28 -18.50
C ARG A 156 1.53 5.54 -17.97
N CYS A 157 1.22 4.36 -18.50
CA CYS A 157 0.13 3.53 -17.97
C CYS A 157 0.41 3.08 -16.52
N TRP A 158 1.62 2.59 -16.25
CA TRP A 158 2.02 2.23 -14.89
C TRP A 158 2.08 3.45 -13.97
N ALA A 159 2.51 4.60 -14.49
CA ALA A 159 2.51 5.86 -13.75
C ALA A 159 1.11 6.27 -13.31
N ALA A 160 0.13 6.20 -14.19
CA ALA A 160 -1.26 6.51 -13.86
C ALA A 160 -1.81 5.56 -12.78
N TYR A 161 -1.50 4.27 -12.87
CA TYR A 161 -1.92 3.30 -11.85
C TYR A 161 -1.24 3.56 -10.50
N MET A 162 0.07 3.86 -10.51
CA MET A 162 0.79 4.24 -9.30
C MET A 162 0.22 5.52 -8.65
N ILE A 163 -0.12 6.54 -9.44
CA ILE A 163 -0.75 7.77 -8.92
C ILE A 163 -2.04 7.43 -8.18
N ASN A 164 -2.91 6.59 -8.76
CA ASN A 164 -4.16 6.18 -8.10
C ASN A 164 -3.90 5.48 -6.76
N LEU A 165 -2.97 4.53 -6.71
CA LEU A 165 -2.61 3.86 -5.45
C LEU A 165 -2.02 4.82 -4.41
N CYS A 166 -1.20 5.78 -4.85
CA CYS A 166 -0.66 6.81 -3.96
C CYS A 166 -1.76 7.72 -3.40
N LEU A 167 -2.71 8.11 -4.23
CA LEU A 167 -3.88 8.90 -3.83
C LEU A 167 -4.76 8.13 -2.84
N ASP A 168 -5.03 6.85 -3.09
CA ASP A 168 -5.76 5.98 -2.18
C ASP A 168 -5.04 5.84 -0.83
N ALA A 169 -3.74 5.56 -0.85
CA ALA A 169 -2.95 5.41 0.37
C ALA A 169 -2.99 6.67 1.24
N VAL A 170 -2.83 7.85 0.64
CA VAL A 170 -2.83 9.14 1.35
C VAL A 170 -4.23 9.45 1.90
N MET A 171 -5.28 9.23 1.14
CA MET A 171 -6.65 9.47 1.57
C MET A 171 -7.05 8.54 2.73
N LEU A 172 -6.75 7.25 2.61
CA LEU A 172 -7.01 6.25 3.66
C LEU A 172 -6.15 6.48 4.91
N TRP A 173 -4.91 6.97 4.75
CA TRP A 173 -4.07 7.36 5.89
C TRP A 173 -4.77 8.37 6.80
N ASN A 174 -5.46 9.32 6.19
CA ASN A 174 -6.27 10.33 6.88
C ASN A 174 -7.63 9.80 7.36
N GLY A 175 -7.94 8.51 7.17
CA GLY A 175 -9.26 7.95 7.50
C GLY A 175 -10.38 8.54 6.67
N ASN A 176 -10.09 8.91 5.42
CA ASN A 176 -11.01 9.64 4.55
C ASN A 176 -11.21 8.91 3.21
N TYR A 177 -12.13 9.40 2.39
CA TYR A 177 -12.41 8.88 1.04
C TYR A 177 -12.79 10.02 0.10
N TYR A 178 -12.66 9.80 -1.22
CA TYR A 178 -13.02 10.76 -2.25
C TYR A 178 -14.54 10.84 -2.44
N LYS A 179 -15.07 12.05 -2.37
CA LYS A 179 -16.51 12.34 -2.55
C LYS A 179 -16.82 12.84 -3.95
N ARG A 180 -15.84 13.45 -4.61
CA ARG A 180 -15.99 14.10 -5.91
C ARG A 180 -15.10 13.44 -6.97
N GLY A 181 -15.35 13.77 -8.25
CA GLY A 181 -14.59 13.23 -9.35
C GLY A 181 -13.14 13.72 -9.39
N ILE A 182 -12.34 13.08 -10.25
CA ILE A 182 -10.89 13.27 -10.40
C ILE A 182 -10.46 14.74 -10.56
N LYS A 183 -11.29 15.58 -11.17
CA LYS A 183 -11.04 17.03 -11.31
C LYS A 183 -10.91 17.78 -9.98
N ARG A 184 -11.40 17.19 -8.88
CA ARG A 184 -11.38 17.78 -7.53
C ARG A 184 -10.41 17.10 -6.58
N THR A 185 -9.62 16.15 -7.05
CA THR A 185 -8.70 15.35 -6.23
C THR A 185 -7.83 16.21 -5.31
N PHE A 186 -7.13 17.21 -5.86
CA PHE A 186 -6.25 18.05 -5.05
C PHE A 186 -7.01 19.05 -4.14
N GLU A 187 -8.25 19.37 -4.47
CA GLU A 187 -9.10 20.15 -3.56
C GLU A 187 -9.52 19.32 -2.34
N GLU A 188 -9.82 18.04 -2.51
CA GLU A 188 -10.19 17.15 -1.42
C GLU A 188 -9.02 16.77 -0.52
N LEU A 189 -7.80 16.86 -1.00
CA LEU A 189 -6.59 16.68 -0.22
C LEU A 189 -6.20 17.91 0.63
N LYS A 190 -6.80 19.08 0.36
CA LYS A 190 -6.49 20.29 1.14
C LYS A 190 -6.90 20.15 2.60
N GLY A 191 -5.94 20.37 3.49
CA GLY A 191 -6.15 20.28 4.93
C GLY A 191 -6.00 18.87 5.52
N LEU A 192 -5.65 17.89 4.70
CA LEU A 192 -5.24 16.55 5.12
C LEU A 192 -3.72 16.48 5.28
N ASP A 193 -3.27 15.50 6.07
CA ASP A 193 -1.85 15.13 6.09
C ASP A 193 -1.49 14.49 4.74
N VAL A 194 -0.51 15.07 4.06
CA VAL A 194 -0.01 14.59 2.77
C VAL A 194 1.52 14.57 2.77
N PRO A 195 2.16 13.72 1.97
CA PRO A 195 3.61 13.79 1.78
C PRO A 195 4.04 15.19 1.32
N SER A 196 5.22 15.64 1.74
CA SER A 196 5.79 16.89 1.23
C SER A 196 5.89 16.83 -0.30
N ASP A 197 5.55 17.94 -0.97
CA ASP A 197 5.57 18.08 -2.43
C ASP A 197 4.70 17.06 -3.20
N PHE A 198 3.66 16.47 -2.56
CA PHE A 198 2.86 15.39 -3.13
C PHE A 198 2.21 15.77 -4.46
N GLU A 199 1.49 16.90 -4.51
CA GLU A 199 0.89 17.41 -5.74
C GLU A 199 1.95 17.72 -6.81
N ALA A 200 3.06 18.36 -6.42
CA ALA A 200 4.14 18.68 -7.34
C ALA A 200 4.78 17.41 -7.94
N ASN A 201 4.98 16.36 -7.12
CA ASN A 201 5.51 15.07 -7.59
C ASN A 201 4.57 14.40 -8.60
N ILE A 202 3.26 14.45 -8.37
CA ILE A 202 2.27 13.95 -9.34
C ILE A 202 2.32 14.77 -10.63
N MET A 203 2.36 16.10 -10.52
CA MET A 203 2.43 16.98 -11.70
C MET A 203 3.72 16.80 -12.50
N ASN A 204 4.86 16.53 -11.84
CA ASN A 204 6.11 16.18 -12.53
C ASN A 204 5.97 14.91 -13.37
N ILE A 205 5.26 13.88 -12.88
CA ILE A 205 4.95 12.67 -13.62
C ILE A 205 4.09 12.97 -14.84
N VAL A 206 3.01 13.73 -14.65
CA VAL A 206 2.05 14.06 -15.74
C VAL A 206 2.71 14.90 -16.83
N GLN A 207 3.65 15.79 -16.47
CA GLN A 207 4.32 16.71 -17.39
C GLN A 207 5.61 16.14 -17.99
N ALA A 208 6.09 14.97 -17.55
CA ALA A 208 7.33 14.36 -18.01
C ALA A 208 7.32 14.13 -19.53
N LYS A 209 8.38 14.58 -20.20
CA LYS A 209 8.49 14.60 -21.65
C LYS A 209 9.14 13.34 -22.22
N ASP A 210 10.04 12.74 -21.45
CA ASP A 210 10.79 11.56 -21.86
C ASP A 210 10.77 10.45 -20.79
N TYR A 211 11.31 9.30 -21.16
CA TYR A 211 11.32 8.10 -20.32
C TYR A 211 12.11 8.29 -19.02
N THR A 212 13.24 8.98 -19.10
CA THR A 212 14.15 9.19 -17.96
C THR A 212 13.54 10.15 -16.95
N GLU A 213 12.99 11.27 -17.43
CA GLU A 213 12.30 12.26 -16.60
C GLU A 213 11.11 11.62 -15.87
N LEU A 214 10.30 10.83 -16.61
CA LEU A 214 9.15 10.10 -16.04
C LEU A 214 9.59 9.07 -15.00
N GLY A 215 10.61 8.28 -15.27
CA GLY A 215 11.13 7.28 -14.33
C GLY A 215 11.65 7.90 -13.04
N ASN A 216 12.38 9.02 -13.13
CA ASN A 216 12.86 9.76 -11.96
C ASN A 216 11.71 10.33 -11.13
N ALA A 217 10.71 10.93 -11.78
CA ALA A 217 9.53 11.47 -11.09
C ALA A 217 8.72 10.39 -10.37
N LEU A 218 8.57 9.20 -11.00
CA LEU A 218 7.96 8.03 -10.37
C LEU A 218 8.69 7.58 -9.12
N GLY A 219 10.03 7.51 -9.18
CA GLY A 219 10.85 7.14 -8.02
C GLY A 219 10.69 8.11 -6.85
N LEU A 220 10.58 9.40 -7.12
CA LEU A 220 10.34 10.42 -6.08
C LEU A 220 8.97 10.28 -5.44
N LEU A 221 7.90 10.12 -6.23
CA LEU A 221 6.54 9.91 -5.72
C LEU A 221 6.47 8.62 -4.89
N PHE A 222 6.98 7.51 -5.42
CA PHE A 222 7.01 6.23 -4.74
C PHE A 222 7.68 6.35 -3.37
N LYS A 223 8.92 6.86 -3.33
CA LYS A 223 9.67 7.03 -2.08
C LYS A 223 8.94 7.92 -1.08
N SER A 224 8.38 9.04 -1.53
CA SER A 224 7.66 10.00 -0.70
C SER A 224 6.46 9.36 -0.01
N VAL A 225 5.63 8.60 -0.76
CA VAL A 225 4.44 7.93 -0.21
C VAL A 225 4.82 6.76 0.68
N MET A 226 5.84 5.97 0.32
CA MET A 226 6.31 4.86 1.14
C MET A 226 6.83 5.32 2.50
N LEU A 227 7.56 6.44 2.56
CA LEU A 227 8.02 7.03 3.82
C LEU A 227 6.87 7.65 4.63
N PHE A 228 5.94 8.33 3.96
CA PHE A 228 4.79 8.95 4.61
C PHE A 228 3.86 7.93 5.26
N THR A 229 3.61 6.81 4.58
CA THR A 229 2.72 5.74 5.06
C THR A 229 3.44 4.68 5.91
N GLU A 230 4.68 4.93 6.29
CA GLU A 230 5.42 4.05 7.19
C GLU A 230 4.93 4.22 8.63
N ARG A 231 4.44 3.12 9.20
CA ARG A 231 4.12 3.10 10.63
C ARG A 231 5.41 2.90 11.42
N LYS A 232 5.75 3.90 12.23
CA LYS A 232 6.83 3.75 13.20
C LYS A 232 6.34 2.81 14.30
N THR A 233 6.82 1.58 14.28
CA THR A 233 6.68 0.70 15.44
C THR A 233 7.57 1.22 16.56
N GLU A 234 7.05 1.31 17.78
CA GLU A 234 7.91 1.56 18.94
C GLU A 234 8.88 0.38 19.06
N LYS A 235 10.17 0.69 18.95
CA LYS A 235 11.21 -0.32 19.13
C LYS A 235 11.40 -0.56 20.61
N ASN A 236 11.52 -1.81 20.99
CA ASN A 236 11.81 -2.19 22.36
C ASN A 236 13.24 -1.75 22.73
N ALA A 237 13.48 -1.48 24.02
CA ALA A 237 14.85 -1.40 24.50
C ALA A 237 15.51 -2.79 24.35
N PRO A 238 16.81 -2.86 23.97
CA PRO A 238 17.52 -4.12 23.91
C PRO A 238 17.47 -4.84 25.26
N SER A 239 17.24 -6.14 25.25
CA SER A 239 17.25 -6.99 26.45
C SER A 239 18.18 -8.19 26.24
N LYS A 240 18.49 -8.88 27.35
CA LYS A 240 19.26 -10.13 27.29
C LYS A 240 18.58 -11.18 26.42
N GLU A 241 17.27 -11.28 26.55
CA GLU A 241 16.46 -12.25 25.83
C GLU A 241 16.41 -11.94 24.33
N SER A 242 16.31 -10.65 23.97
CA SER A 242 16.20 -10.23 22.57
C SER A 242 17.51 -10.32 21.80
N LEU A 243 18.67 -10.29 22.48
CA LEU A 243 19.98 -10.36 21.84
C LEU A 243 20.67 -11.73 22.04
N ALA A 244 20.15 -12.61 22.89
CA ALA A 244 20.80 -13.89 23.20
C ALA A 244 21.13 -14.72 21.95
N GLY A 245 22.41 -15.11 21.83
CA GLY A 245 22.91 -15.94 20.72
C GLY A 245 23.19 -15.19 19.42
N SER A 246 22.77 -13.93 19.27
CA SER A 246 22.94 -13.20 18.02
C SER A 246 24.40 -12.88 17.68
N TYR A 247 25.24 -12.59 18.69
CA TYR A 247 26.67 -12.39 18.50
C TYR A 247 27.36 -13.69 18.04
N GLU A 248 27.04 -14.79 18.69
CA GLU A 248 27.58 -16.12 18.39
C GLU A 248 27.19 -16.55 16.97
N GLU A 249 25.96 -16.25 16.55
CA GLU A 249 25.47 -16.53 15.21
C GLU A 249 26.27 -15.75 14.15
N MET A 250 26.47 -14.44 14.34
CA MET A 250 27.26 -13.61 13.43
C MET A 250 28.73 -14.08 13.37
N PHE A 251 29.29 -14.44 14.51
CA PHE A 251 30.66 -14.93 14.60
C PHE A 251 30.83 -16.28 13.87
N SER A 252 29.97 -17.26 14.17
CA SER A 252 30.08 -18.61 13.62
C SER A 252 29.80 -18.65 12.13
N ASN A 253 28.85 -17.85 11.65
CA ASN A 253 28.46 -17.90 10.25
C ASN A 253 29.43 -17.21 9.30
N TRP A 254 30.05 -16.10 9.72
CA TRP A 254 30.75 -15.25 8.72
C TRP A 254 32.18 -14.85 9.11
N LYS A 255 32.58 -14.88 10.38
CA LYS A 255 33.87 -14.38 10.84
C LYS A 255 35.06 -14.97 10.06
N ASN A 256 35.08 -16.27 9.89
CA ASN A 256 36.20 -16.95 9.19
C ASN A 256 36.10 -16.92 7.65
N LYS A 257 34.87 -16.64 7.13
CA LYS A 257 34.64 -16.55 5.68
C LYS A 257 35.14 -15.24 5.07
N MET A 258 35.30 -14.20 5.86
CA MET A 258 35.80 -12.91 5.38
C MET A 258 37.29 -12.96 5.05
N PRO A 259 38.20 -13.48 5.92
CA PRO A 259 39.60 -13.72 5.54
C PRO A 259 39.74 -14.71 4.38
N GLU A 260 38.98 -15.80 4.36
CA GLU A 260 39.02 -16.77 3.25
C GLU A 260 38.68 -16.12 1.91
N ALA A 261 37.63 -15.28 1.86
CA ALA A 261 37.28 -14.53 0.65
C ALA A 261 38.41 -13.59 0.21
N THR A 262 39.11 -12.99 1.18
CA THR A 262 40.28 -12.12 0.91
C THR A 262 41.43 -12.91 0.31
N GLU A 263 41.79 -14.05 0.90
CA GLU A 263 42.88 -14.93 0.42
C GLU A 263 42.61 -15.44 -0.99
N ARG A 264 41.36 -15.74 -1.32
CA ARG A 264 40.96 -16.25 -2.64
C ARG A 264 40.70 -15.14 -3.67
N GLY A 265 40.71 -13.89 -3.28
CA GLY A 265 40.26 -12.78 -4.14
C GLY A 265 38.79 -12.90 -4.54
N ASP A 266 37.93 -13.52 -3.70
CA ASP A 266 36.55 -13.80 -3.99
C ASP A 266 35.66 -12.61 -3.56
N VAL A 267 35.46 -11.70 -4.53
CA VAL A 267 34.63 -10.50 -4.36
C VAL A 267 33.17 -10.86 -4.01
N PHE A 268 32.62 -11.90 -4.65
CA PHE A 268 31.24 -12.32 -4.45
C PHE A 268 31.01 -12.81 -3.01
N SER A 269 31.87 -13.72 -2.52
CA SER A 269 31.75 -14.19 -1.13
C SER A 269 31.96 -13.08 -0.12
N SER A 270 32.90 -12.15 -0.37
CA SER A 270 33.10 -10.98 0.49
C SER A 270 31.82 -10.11 0.56
N PHE A 271 31.20 -9.81 -0.60
CA PHE A 271 29.96 -9.04 -0.68
C PHE A 271 28.83 -9.75 0.07
N MET A 272 28.60 -11.04 -0.20
CA MET A 272 27.49 -11.79 0.38
C MET A 272 27.61 -11.96 1.91
N ASN A 273 28.82 -12.21 2.42
CA ASN A 273 29.03 -12.34 3.87
C ASN A 273 28.83 -11.00 4.59
N LEU A 274 29.33 -9.89 4.02
CA LEU A 274 29.13 -8.56 4.62
C LEU A 274 27.67 -8.12 4.53
N SER A 275 26.99 -8.41 3.41
CA SER A 275 25.55 -8.17 3.23
C SER A 275 24.70 -8.97 4.23
N SER A 276 25.09 -10.23 4.51
CA SER A 276 24.41 -11.06 5.52
C SER A 276 24.53 -10.47 6.92
N LEU A 277 25.71 -9.93 7.27
CA LEU A 277 25.90 -9.22 8.53
C LEU A 277 25.02 -7.95 8.60
N GLN A 278 24.97 -7.16 7.51
CA GLN A 278 24.11 -5.98 7.41
C GLN A 278 22.64 -6.36 7.64
N TYR A 279 22.17 -7.41 6.98
CA TYR A 279 20.81 -7.90 7.11
C TYR A 279 20.46 -8.32 8.54
N MET A 280 21.40 -8.98 9.24
CA MET A 280 21.24 -9.35 10.64
C MET A 280 21.12 -8.10 11.54
N PHE A 281 21.95 -7.08 11.33
CA PHE A 281 21.85 -5.82 12.07
C PHE A 281 20.54 -5.09 11.79
N GLU A 282 20.04 -5.10 10.56
CA GLU A 282 18.74 -4.52 10.22
C GLU A 282 17.59 -5.24 10.91
N GLY A 283 17.62 -6.59 10.94
CA GLY A 283 16.64 -7.40 11.66
C GLY A 283 16.63 -7.06 13.16
N ILE A 284 17.77 -7.11 13.82
CA ILE A 284 17.92 -6.76 15.23
C ILE A 284 17.47 -5.30 15.48
N GLY A 285 17.91 -4.36 14.63
CA GLY A 285 17.58 -2.95 14.75
C GLY A 285 16.12 -2.61 14.44
N SER A 286 15.39 -3.48 13.73
CA SER A 286 13.95 -3.32 13.50
C SER A 286 13.12 -3.62 14.76
N GLU A 287 13.56 -4.56 15.56
CA GLU A 287 12.88 -5.01 16.80
C GLU A 287 13.36 -4.27 18.04
N ASN A 288 14.65 -3.90 18.07
CA ASN A 288 15.30 -3.28 19.21
C ASN A 288 15.81 -1.89 18.85
N ASN A 289 15.95 -1.02 19.84
CA ASN A 289 16.50 0.32 19.63
C ASN A 289 18.04 0.28 19.53
N ILE A 290 18.55 -0.51 18.57
CA ILE A 290 19.98 -0.61 18.21
C ILE A 290 20.12 -0.05 16.78
N SER A 291 21.07 0.84 16.57
CA SER A 291 21.33 1.48 15.29
C SER A 291 22.80 1.83 15.11
N GLY A 292 23.19 2.24 13.92
CA GLY A 292 24.54 2.70 13.62
C GLY A 292 25.43 1.65 12.95
N PHE A 293 24.89 0.47 12.64
CA PHE A 293 25.58 -0.58 11.91
C PHE A 293 25.25 -0.51 10.43
N ASN A 294 26.11 0.13 9.63
CA ASN A 294 25.97 0.24 8.17
C ASN A 294 27.25 -0.20 7.47
N VAL A 295 27.48 -1.51 7.47
CA VAL A 295 28.72 -2.12 6.95
C VAL A 295 28.78 -2.13 5.42
N MET A 296 27.62 -2.11 4.74
CA MET A 296 27.56 -2.16 3.28
C MET A 296 27.89 -0.82 2.61
N GLU A 297 27.73 0.31 3.31
CA GLU A 297 28.09 1.64 2.79
C GLU A 297 29.61 1.74 2.50
N GLU A 298 30.44 1.03 3.27
CA GLU A 298 31.89 1.04 3.15
C GLU A 298 32.46 -0.11 2.29
N PHE A 299 31.61 -0.98 1.73
CA PHE A 299 32.04 -2.11 0.90
C PHE A 299 32.90 -1.65 -0.28
N ASP A 300 34.05 -2.32 -0.48
CA ASP A 300 34.99 -2.03 -1.55
C ASP A 300 35.37 -3.33 -2.31
N ALA A 301 34.87 -3.44 -3.54
CA ALA A 301 35.13 -4.61 -4.40
C ALA A 301 36.63 -4.76 -4.79
N ALA A 302 37.41 -3.67 -4.71
CA ALA A 302 38.85 -3.68 -5.03
C ALA A 302 39.74 -3.95 -3.80
N ASN A 303 39.15 -3.92 -2.57
CA ASN A 303 39.91 -4.07 -1.33
C ASN A 303 39.23 -5.01 -0.35
N LEU A 304 39.33 -6.32 -0.58
CA LEU A 304 38.67 -7.32 0.26
C LEU A 304 39.22 -7.38 1.69
N ALA A 305 40.49 -7.02 1.89
CA ALA A 305 41.10 -6.92 3.22
C ALA A 305 40.42 -5.79 4.06
N LYS A 306 40.06 -4.67 3.41
CA LYS A 306 39.27 -3.62 4.04
C LYS A 306 37.89 -4.13 4.45
N ASN A 307 37.22 -4.90 3.61
CA ASN A 307 35.90 -5.47 3.92
C ASN A 307 35.94 -6.41 5.13
N ALA A 308 37.01 -7.23 5.26
CA ALA A 308 37.22 -8.06 6.43
C ALA A 308 37.41 -7.22 7.71
N GLN A 309 38.15 -6.10 7.62
CA GLN A 309 38.35 -5.18 8.75
C GLN A 309 37.02 -4.49 9.15
N ILE A 310 36.18 -4.10 8.17
CA ILE A 310 34.84 -3.54 8.42
C ILE A 310 33.99 -4.55 9.19
N PHE A 311 34.00 -5.82 8.74
CA PHE A 311 33.29 -6.91 9.41
C PHE A 311 33.75 -7.05 10.87
N ASP A 312 35.05 -7.16 11.09
CA ASP A 312 35.65 -7.36 12.41
C ASP A 312 35.30 -6.23 13.36
N LYS A 313 35.43 -5.00 12.89
CA LYS A 313 35.08 -3.82 13.67
C LYS A 313 33.59 -3.78 14.02
N ALA A 314 32.72 -4.06 13.06
CA ALA A 314 31.28 -4.06 13.32
C ALA A 314 30.89 -5.14 14.34
N LEU A 315 31.50 -6.33 14.27
CA LEU A 315 31.27 -7.40 15.25
C LEU A 315 31.79 -7.02 16.64
N GLU A 316 32.95 -6.32 16.71
CA GLU A 316 33.49 -5.80 17.98
C GLU A 316 32.58 -4.70 18.56
N ASP A 317 32.12 -3.77 17.73
CA ASP A 317 31.18 -2.72 18.14
C ASP A 317 29.86 -3.32 18.64
N TYR A 318 29.36 -4.38 17.99
CA TYR A 318 28.15 -5.08 18.44
C TYR A 318 28.37 -5.83 19.77
N LEU A 319 29.56 -6.36 20.01
CA LEU A 319 29.90 -6.96 21.30
C LEU A 319 29.70 -5.96 22.48
N GLN A 320 29.89 -4.65 22.24
CA GLN A 320 29.64 -3.65 23.27
C GLN A 320 28.16 -3.57 23.67
N GLU A 321 27.22 -3.91 22.78
CA GLU A 321 25.79 -3.98 23.13
C GLU A 321 25.53 -5.14 24.11
N TYR A 322 26.21 -6.29 23.93
CA TYR A 322 26.19 -7.38 24.92
C TYR A 322 26.73 -6.92 26.28
N VAL A 323 27.89 -6.27 26.28
CA VAL A 323 28.53 -5.79 27.51
C VAL A 323 27.65 -4.78 28.27
N LYS A 324 26.98 -3.87 27.56
CA LYS A 324 26.03 -2.92 28.17
C LYS A 324 24.90 -3.61 28.93
N LEU A 325 24.47 -4.79 28.45
CA LEU A 325 23.44 -5.59 29.09
C LEU A 325 23.99 -6.56 30.14
N GLY A 326 25.31 -6.55 30.39
CA GLY A 326 25.97 -7.52 31.29
C GLY A 326 25.89 -8.95 30.75
N MET A 327 26.03 -9.09 29.45
CA MET A 327 26.13 -10.38 28.74
C MET A 327 27.57 -10.59 28.27
N GLU A 328 27.95 -11.84 28.15
CA GLU A 328 29.18 -12.28 27.52
C GLU A 328 28.86 -13.35 26.47
N PRO A 329 29.58 -13.39 25.34
CA PRO A 329 29.42 -14.48 24.38
C PRO A 329 29.67 -15.86 25.00
N VAL A 330 28.86 -16.83 24.61
CA VAL A 330 29.06 -18.22 25.02
C VAL A 330 30.33 -18.77 24.35
N ARG A 331 31.29 -19.14 25.18
CA ARG A 331 32.58 -19.71 24.75
C ARG A 331 32.94 -20.92 25.57
N TYR A 332 33.57 -21.91 24.94
CA TYR A 332 34.10 -23.10 25.59
C TYR A 332 35.58 -23.23 25.25
N ASP A 333 36.38 -23.63 26.21
CA ASP A 333 37.82 -23.83 26.02
C ASP A 333 38.09 -25.00 25.07
N ASP A 334 37.23 -26.02 25.11
CA ASP A 334 37.29 -27.19 24.25
C ASP A 334 35.90 -27.84 24.03
N VAL A 335 35.88 -28.86 23.18
CA VAL A 335 34.65 -29.57 22.83
C VAL A 335 34.06 -30.38 23.99
N ASP A 336 34.92 -30.87 24.91
CA ASP A 336 34.48 -31.67 26.05
C ASP A 336 33.70 -30.80 27.05
N ASN A 337 34.13 -29.58 27.27
CA ASN A 337 33.43 -28.57 28.06
C ASN A 337 32.08 -28.19 27.42
N PHE A 338 32.04 -28.05 26.10
CA PHE A 338 30.78 -27.83 25.38
C PHE A 338 29.84 -29.04 25.56
N VAL A 339 30.30 -30.26 25.32
CA VAL A 339 29.48 -31.46 25.43
C VAL A 339 28.90 -31.60 26.83
N LYS A 340 29.71 -31.35 27.87
CA LYS A 340 29.26 -31.38 29.26
C LYS A 340 28.15 -30.38 29.52
N ASP A 341 28.31 -29.12 29.16
CA ASP A 341 27.29 -28.07 29.35
C ASP A 341 26.02 -28.34 28.53
N TYR A 342 26.19 -28.90 27.32
CA TYR A 342 25.07 -29.20 26.42
C TYR A 342 24.12 -30.27 26.97
N PHE A 343 24.64 -31.25 27.69
CA PHE A 343 23.83 -32.30 28.32
C PHE A 343 23.43 -32.01 29.75
N ASP A 344 24.15 -31.12 30.47
CA ASP A 344 23.82 -30.73 31.84
C ASP A 344 22.62 -29.78 31.93
N LYS A 345 22.28 -29.04 30.84
CA LYS A 345 21.10 -28.21 30.76
C LYS A 345 19.84 -29.05 30.48
N THR A 346 19.26 -29.58 31.52
CA THR A 346 17.86 -30.01 31.53
C THR A 346 16.99 -28.73 31.50
N PHE A 347 16.19 -28.59 30.44
CA PHE A 347 15.18 -27.53 30.30
C PHE A 347 14.13 -27.56 31.41
#